data_bdb854d5fc9d4513fd95c2e32284c6ce
#
_entry.id   bdb854d5fc9d4513fd95c2e32284c6ce
#
_cell.length_a   1.000
_cell.length_b   1.000
_cell.length_c   1.000
_cell.angle_alpha   90.00
_cell.angle_beta   90.00
_cell.angle_gamma   90.00
#
_symmetry.space_group_name_H-M   'P 1'
#
loop_
_entity.id
_entity.type
_entity.pdbx_description
1 polymer ?
#
loop_
_entity_poly.entity_id
_entity_poly.type
_entity_poly.pdbx_seq_one_letter_code
_entity_poly.pdbx_strand_id
1 'polypeptide(L)'
;LQYLYEQVMDAVPFIRGVTVSGGEPTIHHKKLVPLFQKLREEGITCYLDSSGFFEFEAIRPLIDVTDKFLFDLKGEGLGLQHLCFDRQNRQGIVPQNIIPTHQHIKQENLDRNLKNLAQLLPLNKVEEVRLVYVANFFDAEKLVEKVASLLKDYPNVLLKIIRMHTKGARDAEGLTPYVPTVEQTQALENYAKSCGLTKIVTIL
;
A
#
# COMPACT_ATOMS: atom_id res chain seq x y z
N LEU A 1 14.93 20.08 0.95
CA LEU A 1 14.13 20.01 -0.30
C LEU A 1 14.93 20.42 -1.52
N GLN A 2 15.65 21.53 -1.47
CA GLN A 2 16.48 22.02 -2.59
C GLN A 2 17.47 20.95 -3.08
N TYR A 3 18.18 20.28 -2.17
CA TYR A 3 19.08 19.17 -2.50
C TYR A 3 18.37 18.03 -3.24
N LEU A 4 17.16 17.61 -2.80
CA LEU A 4 16.41 16.57 -3.49
C LEU A 4 15.99 17.02 -4.90
N TYR A 5 15.57 18.25 -5.04
CA TYR A 5 15.23 18.80 -6.35
C TYR A 5 16.45 18.78 -7.29
N GLU A 6 17.60 19.24 -6.83
CA GLU A 6 18.85 19.23 -7.63
C GLU A 6 19.22 17.80 -8.06
N GLN A 7 19.16 16.83 -7.14
CA GLN A 7 19.43 15.42 -7.49
C GLN A 7 18.47 14.87 -8.55
N VAL A 8 17.20 15.26 -8.51
CA VAL A 8 16.22 14.88 -9.56
C VAL A 8 16.58 15.55 -10.87
N MET A 9 16.88 16.85 -10.87
CA MET A 9 17.21 17.61 -12.08
C MET A 9 18.49 17.12 -12.76
N ASP A 10 19.48 16.70 -12.01
CA ASP A 10 20.71 16.07 -12.53
C ASP A 10 20.41 14.75 -13.26
N ALA A 11 19.33 14.08 -12.90
CA ALA A 11 18.91 12.82 -13.52
C ALA A 11 17.91 13.00 -14.69
N VAL A 12 17.36 14.20 -14.90
CA VAL A 12 16.29 14.48 -15.88
C VAL A 12 16.55 13.95 -17.28
N PRO A 13 17.78 13.93 -17.85
CA PRO A 13 17.99 13.34 -19.17
C PRO A 13 17.63 11.84 -19.24
N PHE A 14 17.59 11.15 -18.10
CA PHE A 14 17.41 9.70 -18.00
C PHE A 14 16.10 9.28 -17.34
N ILE A 15 15.36 10.20 -16.73
CA ILE A 15 14.11 9.93 -15.99
C ILE A 15 12.96 10.77 -16.51
N ARG A 16 11.74 10.29 -16.33
CA ARG A 16 10.50 11.01 -16.64
C ARG A 16 9.63 11.27 -15.41
N GLY A 17 9.98 10.69 -14.29
CA GLY A 17 9.22 10.79 -13.05
C GLY A 17 9.99 10.33 -11.84
N VAL A 18 9.46 10.64 -10.69
CA VAL A 18 9.98 10.26 -9.39
C VAL A 18 8.89 9.55 -8.59
N THR A 19 9.31 8.61 -7.73
CA THR A 19 8.45 8.02 -6.73
C THR A 19 9.04 8.31 -5.35
N VAL A 20 8.24 8.93 -4.48
CA VAL A 20 8.63 9.10 -3.08
C VAL A 20 8.06 7.94 -2.28
N SER A 21 8.95 7.23 -1.60
CA SER A 21 8.69 6.06 -0.77
C SER A 21 9.46 6.16 0.55
N GLY A 22 9.28 5.19 1.43
CA GLY A 22 10.03 5.06 2.69
C GLY A 22 9.25 5.56 3.90
N GLY A 23 9.05 4.67 4.91
CA GLY A 23 8.11 4.89 6.00
C GLY A 23 6.70 5.10 5.45
N GLU A 24 6.04 6.17 5.90
CA GLU A 24 4.80 6.68 5.29
C GLU A 24 5.08 8.13 4.82
N PRO A 25 5.26 8.36 3.51
CA PRO A 25 5.68 9.67 3.01
C PRO A 25 4.64 10.77 3.24
N THR A 26 3.37 10.42 3.39
CA THR A 26 2.28 11.39 3.64
C THR A 26 2.45 12.17 4.95
N ILE A 27 3.21 11.67 5.91
CA ILE A 27 3.56 12.43 7.13
C ILE A 27 4.39 13.68 6.83
N HIS A 28 5.05 13.70 5.68
CA HIS A 28 5.85 14.83 5.20
C HIS A 28 5.13 15.69 4.17
N HIS A 29 3.79 15.60 4.07
CA HIS A 29 2.99 16.25 3.04
C HIS A 29 3.32 17.74 2.86
N LYS A 30 3.46 18.51 3.96
CA LYS A 30 3.80 19.94 3.90
C LYS A 30 5.13 20.25 3.19
N LYS A 31 6.08 19.31 3.24
CA LYS A 31 7.37 19.43 2.55
C LYS A 31 7.29 18.92 1.10
N LEU A 32 6.50 17.86 0.87
CA LEU A 32 6.38 17.26 -0.45
C LEU A 32 5.58 18.12 -1.43
N VAL A 33 4.57 18.87 -0.97
CA VAL A 33 3.78 19.75 -1.81
C VAL A 33 4.65 20.70 -2.65
N PRO A 34 5.49 21.57 -2.07
CA PRO A 34 6.31 22.49 -2.87
C PRO A 34 7.35 21.77 -3.75
N LEU A 35 7.84 20.59 -3.33
CA LEU A 35 8.74 19.78 -4.14
C LEU A 35 8.03 19.26 -5.40
N PHE A 36 6.85 18.65 -5.24
CA PHE A 36 6.08 18.10 -6.35
C PHE A 36 5.59 19.20 -7.30
N GLN A 37 5.16 20.36 -6.78
CA GLN A 37 4.80 21.50 -7.62
C GLN A 37 5.96 21.88 -8.54
N LYS A 38 7.16 22.08 -7.98
CA LYS A 38 8.34 22.47 -8.73
C LYS A 38 8.78 21.41 -9.76
N LEU A 39 8.73 20.13 -9.39
CA LEU A 39 9.07 19.03 -10.32
C LEU A 39 8.06 18.93 -11.47
N ARG A 40 6.78 19.13 -11.21
CA ARG A 40 5.74 19.12 -12.24
C ARG A 40 5.85 20.30 -13.21
N GLU A 41 6.29 21.47 -12.76
CA GLU A 41 6.62 22.62 -13.63
C GLU A 41 7.73 22.26 -14.63
N GLU A 42 8.66 21.36 -14.25
CA GLU A 42 9.71 20.81 -15.13
C GLU A 42 9.25 19.60 -15.96
N GLY A 43 7.97 19.24 -15.92
CA GLY A 43 7.41 18.10 -16.64
C GLY A 43 7.72 16.72 -16.05
N ILE A 44 8.18 16.67 -14.78
CA ILE A 44 8.48 15.44 -14.06
C ILE A 44 7.22 14.91 -13.38
N THR A 45 6.82 13.67 -13.68
CA THR A 45 5.71 13.01 -12.99
C THR A 45 6.07 12.64 -11.55
N CYS A 46 5.15 12.88 -10.62
CA CYS A 46 5.36 12.66 -9.18
C CYS A 46 4.44 11.57 -8.64
N TYR A 47 5.01 10.44 -8.28
CA TYR A 47 4.29 9.31 -7.69
C TYR A 47 4.56 9.22 -6.19
N LEU A 48 3.57 8.70 -5.47
CA LEU A 48 3.64 8.49 -4.02
C LEU A 48 3.37 7.03 -3.70
N ASP A 49 4.30 6.40 -2.97
CA ASP A 49 4.17 5.04 -2.47
C ASP A 49 3.65 5.11 -1.04
N SER A 50 2.39 4.72 -0.80
CA SER A 50 1.70 4.93 0.46
C SER A 50 0.91 3.72 0.92
N SER A 51 0.91 3.48 2.23
CA SER A 51 0.06 2.47 2.87
C SER A 51 -1.42 2.87 2.95
N GLY A 52 -1.75 4.09 2.58
CA GLY A 52 -3.12 4.61 2.66
C GLY A 52 -3.57 5.01 4.06
N PHE A 53 -2.69 4.97 5.07
CA PHE A 53 -3.01 5.38 6.44
C PHE A 53 -2.71 6.86 6.67
N PHE A 54 -3.56 7.72 6.14
CA PHE A 54 -3.46 9.17 6.31
C PHE A 54 -4.85 9.80 6.51
N GLU A 55 -4.88 11.01 7.03
CA GLU A 55 -6.08 11.84 7.05
C GLU A 55 -6.25 12.50 5.67
N PHE A 56 -7.28 12.10 4.94
CA PHE A 56 -7.48 12.48 3.54
C PHE A 56 -7.48 14.01 3.33
N GLU A 57 -8.26 14.74 4.11
CA GLU A 57 -8.36 16.20 3.98
C GLU A 57 -7.08 16.92 4.41
N ALA A 58 -6.34 16.38 5.38
CA ALA A 58 -5.08 16.97 5.82
C ALA A 58 -4.00 16.93 4.74
N ILE A 59 -4.01 15.88 3.88
CA ILE A 59 -3.04 15.76 2.79
C ILE A 59 -3.61 16.16 1.43
N ARG A 60 -4.82 16.74 1.37
CA ARG A 60 -5.46 17.13 0.11
C ARG A 60 -4.53 17.94 -0.81
N PRO A 61 -3.76 18.95 -0.33
CA PRO A 61 -2.82 19.67 -1.17
C PRO A 61 -1.73 18.77 -1.78
N LEU A 62 -1.31 17.68 -1.08
CA LEU A 62 -0.37 16.72 -1.64
C LEU A 62 -1.04 15.84 -2.68
N ILE A 63 -2.29 15.39 -2.45
CA ILE A 63 -3.06 14.62 -3.43
C ILE A 63 -3.18 15.39 -4.74
N ASP A 64 -3.47 16.69 -4.68
CA ASP A 64 -3.66 17.53 -5.85
C ASP A 64 -2.42 17.61 -6.74
N VAL A 65 -1.22 17.68 -6.14
CA VAL A 65 0.06 17.76 -6.86
C VAL A 65 0.70 16.38 -7.13
N THR A 66 0.17 15.29 -6.59
CA THR A 66 0.59 13.93 -6.88
C THR A 66 -0.07 13.46 -8.17
N ASP A 67 0.69 12.89 -9.10
CA ASP A 67 0.11 12.33 -10.33
C ASP A 67 -0.56 10.99 -10.05
N LYS A 68 0.13 10.07 -9.39
CA LYS A 68 -0.42 8.75 -9.04
C LYS A 68 0.11 8.24 -7.70
N PHE A 69 -0.70 7.41 -7.07
CA PHE A 69 -0.35 6.62 -5.90
C PHE A 69 -0.05 5.17 -6.30
N LEU A 70 1.02 4.64 -5.75
CA LEU A 70 1.28 3.22 -5.63
C LEU A 70 0.74 2.82 -4.25
N PHE A 71 -0.37 2.09 -4.22
CA PHE A 71 -1.15 1.96 -2.99
C PHE A 71 -0.94 0.61 -2.33
N ASP A 72 -0.23 0.58 -1.18
CA ASP A 72 0.12 -0.64 -0.47
C ASP A 72 -0.97 -1.10 0.49
N LEU A 73 -1.59 -2.23 0.21
CA LEU A 73 -2.47 -2.95 1.13
C LEU A 73 -1.68 -4.06 1.83
N LYS A 74 -1.41 -3.89 3.11
CA LYS A 74 -0.65 -4.84 3.94
C LYS A 74 -1.55 -5.73 4.80
N GLY A 75 -2.85 -5.72 4.56
CA GLY A 75 -3.86 -6.48 5.28
C GLY A 75 -5.08 -5.65 5.62
N GLU A 76 -5.98 -6.25 6.41
CA GLU A 76 -7.16 -5.59 6.96
C GLU A 76 -7.40 -5.97 8.43
N GLY A 77 -8.23 -5.18 9.12
CA GLY A 77 -8.71 -5.48 10.47
C GLY A 77 -7.59 -5.75 11.48
N LEU A 78 -7.80 -6.72 12.35
CA LEU A 78 -6.84 -7.12 13.38
C LEU A 78 -5.54 -7.66 12.80
N GLY A 79 -5.57 -8.37 11.68
CA GLY A 79 -4.38 -8.88 11.00
C GLY A 79 -3.43 -7.76 10.58
N LEU A 80 -3.98 -6.67 10.02
CA LEU A 80 -3.21 -5.47 9.70
C LEU A 80 -2.64 -4.82 10.97
N GLN A 81 -3.44 -4.73 12.04
CA GLN A 81 -2.99 -4.18 13.32
C GLN A 81 -1.76 -4.93 13.84
N HIS A 82 -1.81 -6.26 13.88
CA HIS A 82 -0.70 -7.08 14.35
C HIS A 82 0.51 -7.03 13.43
N LEU A 83 0.29 -7.02 12.12
CA LEU A 83 1.39 -6.99 11.16
C LEU A 83 2.16 -5.65 11.16
N CYS A 84 1.44 -4.54 11.24
CA CYS A 84 2.02 -3.21 11.02
C CYS A 84 2.22 -2.38 12.29
N PHE A 85 1.41 -2.59 13.32
CA PHE A 85 1.34 -1.68 14.47
C PHE A 85 1.71 -2.34 15.80
N ASP A 86 1.40 -3.61 16.00
CA ASP A 86 1.69 -4.32 17.27
C ASP A 86 3.00 -5.11 17.17
N ARG A 87 4.13 -4.39 17.23
CA ARG A 87 5.46 -5.00 17.05
C ARG A 87 5.93 -5.82 18.25
N GLN A 88 5.39 -5.60 19.44
CA GLN A 88 5.89 -6.22 20.67
C GLN A 88 5.32 -7.61 20.94
N ASN A 89 4.20 -7.97 20.33
CA ASN A 89 3.47 -9.21 20.62
C ASN A 89 3.44 -10.23 19.48
N ARG A 90 4.40 -10.18 18.54
CA ARG A 90 4.43 -11.15 17.43
C ARG A 90 4.88 -12.56 17.84
N GLN A 91 5.60 -12.71 18.94
CA GLN A 91 6.03 -14.02 19.44
C GLN A 91 4.84 -14.78 20.00
N GLY A 92 4.43 -15.85 19.32
CA GLY A 92 3.38 -16.76 19.79
C GLY A 92 1.94 -16.42 19.38
N ILE A 93 1.72 -15.48 18.47
CA ILE A 93 0.39 -15.17 17.97
C ILE A 93 -0.10 -16.27 17.03
N VAL A 94 -1.00 -17.10 17.55
CA VAL A 94 -1.85 -17.94 16.72
C VAL A 94 -3.02 -17.07 16.27
N PRO A 95 -3.28 -16.89 14.95
CA PRO A 95 -4.30 -15.97 14.46
C PRO A 95 -5.70 -16.15 15.05
N GLN A 96 -6.01 -17.34 15.56
CA GLN A 96 -7.30 -17.68 16.19
C GLN A 96 -7.47 -17.16 17.62
N ASN A 97 -6.42 -16.70 18.29
CA ASN A 97 -6.42 -16.29 19.69
C ASN A 97 -5.93 -14.84 19.91
N ILE A 98 -6.10 -13.99 18.92
CA ILE A 98 -5.64 -12.60 19.02
C ILE A 98 -6.51 -11.84 20.02
N ILE A 99 -5.98 -11.67 21.25
CA ILE A 99 -6.57 -10.78 22.26
C ILE A 99 -6.00 -9.38 22.00
N PRO A 100 -6.83 -8.36 21.77
CA PRO A 100 -6.35 -7.00 21.54
C PRO A 100 -5.62 -6.49 22.79
N THR A 101 -4.35 -6.20 22.69
CA THR A 101 -3.60 -5.49 23.73
C THR A 101 -3.73 -3.96 23.54
N HIS A 102 -3.60 -3.21 24.64
CA HIS A 102 -4.19 -1.90 24.86
C HIS A 102 -3.62 -0.66 24.17
N GLN A 103 -2.88 -0.75 23.06
CA GLN A 103 -2.42 0.43 22.29
C GLN A 103 -2.92 0.34 20.85
N HIS A 104 -4.08 0.92 20.57
CA HIS A 104 -4.91 0.48 19.47
C HIS A 104 -5.08 1.58 18.45
N ILE A 105 -4.98 1.17 17.19
CA ILE A 105 -5.80 1.84 16.17
C ILE A 105 -7.24 1.62 16.61
N LYS A 106 -7.97 2.70 16.77
CA LYS A 106 -9.41 2.62 17.03
C LYS A 106 -10.05 1.77 15.94
N GLN A 107 -11.02 0.93 16.30
CA GLN A 107 -11.72 0.05 15.36
C GLN A 107 -12.19 0.81 14.10
N GLU A 108 -12.62 2.05 14.26
CA GLU A 108 -13.04 2.97 13.19
C GLU A 108 -11.94 3.30 12.16
N ASN A 109 -10.67 3.05 12.49
CA ASN A 109 -9.52 3.35 11.63
C ASN A 109 -8.94 2.11 10.94
N LEU A 110 -9.41 0.90 11.27
CA LEU A 110 -8.88 -0.34 10.68
C LEU A 110 -9.13 -0.43 9.16
N ASP A 111 -10.16 0.26 8.66
CA ASP A 111 -10.51 0.31 7.24
C ASP A 111 -10.06 1.61 6.56
N ARG A 112 -9.26 2.44 7.23
CA ARG A 112 -8.87 3.76 6.72
C ARG A 112 -8.19 3.68 5.36
N ASN A 113 -7.32 2.70 5.16
CA ASN A 113 -6.65 2.49 3.88
C ASN A 113 -7.66 2.20 2.75
N LEU A 114 -8.63 1.32 2.96
CA LEU A 114 -9.67 1.02 1.97
C LEU A 114 -10.58 2.24 1.70
N LYS A 115 -10.91 3.02 2.75
CA LYS A 115 -11.68 4.27 2.60
C LYS A 115 -10.91 5.29 1.77
N ASN A 116 -9.61 5.45 2.03
CA ASN A 116 -8.75 6.35 1.27
C ASN A 116 -8.56 5.87 -0.17
N LEU A 117 -8.42 4.56 -0.40
CA LEU A 117 -8.42 3.99 -1.75
C LEU A 117 -9.68 4.37 -2.52
N ALA A 118 -10.86 4.16 -1.90
CA ALA A 118 -12.15 4.50 -2.50
C ALA A 118 -12.30 5.99 -2.85
N GLN A 119 -11.64 6.89 -2.09
CA GLN A 119 -11.64 8.32 -2.38
C GLN A 119 -10.63 8.72 -3.47
N LEU A 120 -9.50 8.02 -3.60
CA LEU A 120 -8.47 8.30 -4.61
C LEU A 120 -8.86 7.82 -6.02
N LEU A 121 -9.62 6.72 -6.11
CA LEU A 121 -10.02 6.11 -7.39
C LEU A 121 -10.79 7.08 -8.30
N PRO A 122 -11.87 7.75 -7.85
CA PRO A 122 -12.62 8.69 -8.70
C PRO A 122 -11.80 9.94 -9.09
N LEU A 123 -10.74 10.24 -8.37
CA LEU A 123 -9.80 11.32 -8.70
C LEU A 123 -8.77 10.89 -9.77
N ASN A 124 -8.83 9.64 -10.24
CA ASN A 124 -7.84 9.04 -11.14
C ASN A 124 -6.40 9.12 -10.59
N LYS A 125 -6.26 8.98 -9.27
CA LYS A 125 -4.97 9.13 -8.57
C LYS A 125 -4.29 7.79 -8.23
N VAL A 126 -4.87 6.64 -8.59
CA VAL A 126 -4.30 5.31 -8.30
C VAL A 126 -3.72 4.72 -9.58
N GLU A 127 -2.44 4.34 -9.56
CA GLU A 127 -1.77 3.59 -10.63
C GLU A 127 -1.90 2.09 -10.41
N GLU A 128 -1.54 1.65 -9.21
CA GLU A 128 -1.62 0.25 -8.81
C GLU A 128 -2.00 0.10 -7.35
N VAL A 129 -2.71 -0.97 -7.05
CA VAL A 129 -2.95 -1.48 -5.69
C VAL A 129 -2.04 -2.68 -5.48
N ARG A 130 -1.18 -2.63 -4.48
CA ARG A 130 -0.25 -3.69 -4.11
C ARG A 130 -0.75 -4.41 -2.88
N LEU A 131 -1.13 -5.67 -3.02
CA LEU A 131 -1.50 -6.53 -1.91
C LEU A 131 -0.29 -7.36 -1.50
N VAL A 132 0.27 -7.07 -0.33
CA VAL A 132 1.33 -7.89 0.25
C VAL A 132 0.68 -9.06 0.96
N TYR A 133 0.74 -10.24 0.33
CA TYR A 133 0.12 -11.44 0.86
C TYR A 133 0.98 -12.07 1.96
N VAL A 134 0.41 -12.12 3.16
CA VAL A 134 0.98 -12.77 4.36
C VAL A 134 -0.01 -13.85 4.79
N ALA A 135 0.40 -15.12 4.70
CA ALA A 135 -0.49 -16.24 4.97
C ALA A 135 -0.96 -16.25 6.44
N ASN A 136 -2.23 -16.54 6.66
CA ASN A 136 -2.84 -16.70 7.99
C ASN A 136 -2.83 -15.43 8.89
N PHE A 137 -2.47 -14.25 8.38
CA PHE A 137 -2.55 -13.01 9.14
C PHE A 137 -3.89 -12.30 8.99
N PHE A 138 -4.49 -12.44 7.84
CA PHE A 138 -5.82 -11.89 7.51
C PHE A 138 -6.47 -12.76 6.43
N ASP A 139 -7.77 -12.58 6.24
CA ASP A 139 -8.52 -13.22 5.18
C ASP A 139 -8.21 -12.52 3.84
N ALA A 140 -7.25 -13.09 3.10
CA ALA A 140 -6.78 -12.49 1.85
C ALA A 140 -7.84 -12.55 0.74
N GLU A 141 -8.69 -13.59 0.69
CA GLU A 141 -9.77 -13.70 -0.28
C GLU A 141 -10.80 -12.60 -0.05
N LYS A 142 -11.23 -12.41 1.19
CA LYS A 142 -12.15 -11.34 1.56
C LYS A 142 -11.59 -9.94 1.27
N LEU A 143 -10.28 -9.74 1.48
CA LEU A 143 -9.64 -8.47 1.11
C LEU A 143 -9.65 -8.28 -0.42
N VAL A 144 -9.38 -9.34 -1.19
CA VAL A 144 -9.47 -9.33 -2.66
C VAL A 144 -10.89 -9.00 -3.13
N GLU A 145 -11.94 -9.58 -2.51
CA GLU A 145 -13.33 -9.22 -2.83
C GLU A 145 -13.62 -7.72 -2.64
N LYS A 146 -13.17 -7.15 -1.52
CA LYS A 146 -13.32 -5.72 -1.25
C LYS A 146 -12.59 -4.87 -2.29
N VAL A 147 -11.36 -5.24 -2.63
CA VAL A 147 -10.57 -4.56 -3.66
C VAL A 147 -11.23 -4.69 -5.02
N ALA A 148 -11.71 -5.89 -5.40
CA ALA A 148 -12.41 -6.12 -6.66
C ALA A 148 -13.68 -5.26 -6.76
N SER A 149 -14.45 -5.15 -5.67
CA SER A 149 -15.62 -4.29 -5.60
C SER A 149 -15.28 -2.81 -5.82
N LEU A 150 -14.14 -2.34 -5.30
CA LEU A 150 -13.67 -0.96 -5.50
C LEU A 150 -13.15 -0.74 -6.92
N LEU A 151 -12.45 -1.72 -7.51
CA LEU A 151 -11.78 -1.57 -8.81
C LEU A 151 -12.67 -1.89 -10.01
N LYS A 152 -13.88 -2.42 -9.84
CA LYS A 152 -14.77 -2.83 -10.94
C LYS A 152 -15.01 -1.73 -11.99
N ASP A 153 -15.09 -0.48 -11.55
CA ASP A 153 -15.30 0.69 -12.41
C ASP A 153 -13.98 1.37 -12.84
N TYR A 154 -12.83 0.78 -12.46
CA TYR A 154 -11.49 1.30 -12.72
C TYR A 154 -10.57 0.22 -13.34
N PRO A 155 -10.90 -0.32 -14.53
CA PRO A 155 -10.22 -1.49 -15.12
C PRO A 155 -8.74 -1.22 -15.48
N ASN A 156 -8.33 0.04 -15.52
CA ASN A 156 -6.95 0.43 -15.80
C ASN A 156 -6.04 0.36 -14.57
N VAL A 157 -6.60 0.28 -13.36
CA VAL A 157 -5.81 0.15 -12.12
C VAL A 157 -5.28 -1.28 -12.00
N LEU A 158 -3.99 -1.43 -11.83
CA LEU A 158 -3.33 -2.72 -11.67
C LEU A 158 -3.53 -3.25 -10.24
N LEU A 159 -3.97 -4.50 -10.08
CA LEU A 159 -3.77 -5.23 -8.83
C LEU A 159 -2.45 -6.00 -8.89
N LYS A 160 -1.54 -5.72 -7.99
CA LYS A 160 -0.28 -6.43 -7.85
C LYS A 160 -0.33 -7.28 -6.56
N ILE A 161 -0.31 -8.59 -6.69
CA ILE A 161 -0.22 -9.53 -5.56
C ILE A 161 1.25 -9.82 -5.32
N ILE A 162 1.77 -9.48 -4.16
CA ILE A 162 3.18 -9.65 -3.81
C ILE A 162 3.26 -10.74 -2.74
N ARG A 163 3.91 -11.85 -3.08
CA ARG A 163 4.21 -12.89 -2.10
C ARG A 163 5.20 -12.34 -1.08
N MET A 164 4.81 -12.32 0.19
CA MET A 164 5.69 -11.88 1.26
C MET A 164 6.93 -12.78 1.36
N HIS A 165 8.08 -12.18 1.61
CA HIS A 165 9.32 -12.87 1.95
C HIS A 165 9.98 -12.21 3.15
N THR A 166 10.80 -12.96 3.87
CA THR A 166 11.44 -12.48 5.11
C THR A 166 12.75 -11.74 4.88
N LYS A 167 13.27 -11.73 3.65
CA LYS A 167 14.54 -11.05 3.32
C LYS A 167 14.40 -9.55 3.58
N GLY A 168 15.24 -9.02 4.49
CA GLY A 168 15.18 -7.62 4.90
C GLY A 168 14.13 -7.29 5.96
N ALA A 169 13.32 -8.25 6.40
CA ALA A 169 12.40 -8.06 7.50
C ALA A 169 13.15 -7.95 8.84
N ARG A 170 12.68 -7.06 9.73
CA ARG A 170 13.28 -6.91 11.08
C ARG A 170 13.09 -8.14 11.96
N ASP A 171 11.99 -8.85 11.77
CA ASP A 171 11.62 -10.08 12.47
C ASP A 171 11.44 -11.20 11.44
N ALA A 172 12.54 -11.61 10.82
CA ALA A 172 12.53 -12.63 9.77
C ALA A 172 12.08 -14.00 10.32
N GLU A 173 12.53 -14.38 11.51
CA GLU A 173 12.21 -15.66 12.15
C GLU A 173 10.72 -15.74 12.51
N GLY A 174 10.18 -14.71 13.16
CA GLY A 174 8.79 -14.66 13.55
C GLY A 174 7.82 -14.60 12.36
N LEU A 175 8.26 -14.10 11.20
CA LEU A 175 7.45 -14.01 9.99
C LEU A 175 7.57 -15.25 9.08
N THR A 176 8.59 -16.07 9.24
CA THR A 176 8.82 -17.27 8.39
C THR A 176 7.61 -18.21 8.31
N PRO A 177 6.88 -18.51 9.41
CA PRO A 177 5.70 -19.39 9.35
C PRO A 177 4.54 -18.83 8.51
N TYR A 178 4.56 -17.55 8.20
CA TYR A 178 3.50 -16.82 7.50
C TYR A 178 3.86 -16.47 6.07
N VAL A 179 5.02 -16.95 5.57
CA VAL A 179 5.39 -16.82 4.16
C VAL A 179 4.48 -17.71 3.34
N PRO A 180 3.67 -17.16 2.41
CA PRO A 180 2.81 -17.98 1.57
C PRO A 180 3.62 -18.91 0.67
N THR A 181 3.09 -20.08 0.33
CA THR A 181 3.68 -20.87 -0.75
C THR A 181 3.40 -20.23 -2.11
N VAL A 182 4.09 -20.70 -3.14
CA VAL A 182 3.83 -20.27 -4.53
C VAL A 182 2.42 -20.65 -4.93
N GLU A 183 1.97 -21.85 -4.57
CA GLU A 183 0.65 -22.39 -4.86
C GLU A 183 -0.45 -21.56 -4.19
N GLN A 184 -0.26 -21.16 -2.92
CA GLN A 184 -1.20 -20.29 -2.22
C GLN A 184 -1.31 -18.93 -2.90
N THR A 185 -0.17 -18.36 -3.33
CA THR A 185 -0.15 -17.07 -4.01
C THR A 185 -0.84 -17.15 -5.38
N GLN A 186 -0.63 -18.26 -6.11
CA GLN A 186 -1.28 -18.53 -7.38
C GLN A 186 -2.79 -18.74 -7.22
N ALA A 187 -3.20 -19.44 -6.16
CA ALA A 187 -4.61 -19.61 -5.83
C ALA A 187 -5.31 -18.26 -5.57
N LEU A 188 -4.65 -17.36 -4.82
CA LEU A 188 -5.17 -16.01 -4.57
C LEU A 188 -5.29 -15.18 -5.86
N GLU A 189 -4.33 -15.30 -6.80
CA GLU A 189 -4.44 -14.68 -8.12
C GLU A 189 -5.65 -15.20 -8.90
N ASN A 190 -5.83 -16.52 -8.93
CA ASN A 190 -6.97 -17.13 -9.61
C ASN A 190 -8.30 -16.69 -8.98
N TYR A 191 -8.33 -16.58 -7.66
CA TYR A 191 -9.48 -16.05 -6.94
C TYR A 191 -9.77 -14.59 -7.33
N ALA A 192 -8.75 -13.74 -7.40
CA ALA A 192 -8.90 -12.36 -7.83
C ALA A 192 -9.47 -12.25 -9.27
N LYS A 193 -9.04 -13.13 -10.17
CA LYS A 193 -9.62 -13.23 -11.53
C LYS A 193 -11.09 -13.64 -11.48
N SER A 194 -11.47 -14.57 -10.62
CA SER A 194 -12.87 -15.00 -10.47
C SER A 194 -13.77 -13.89 -9.89
N CYS A 195 -13.20 -12.94 -9.14
CA CYS A 195 -13.88 -11.73 -8.68
C CYS A 195 -14.03 -10.65 -9.78
N GLY A 196 -13.60 -10.92 -11.02
CA GLY A 196 -13.75 -10.03 -12.16
C GLY A 196 -12.58 -9.08 -12.41
N LEU A 197 -11.49 -9.18 -11.66
CA LEU A 197 -10.29 -8.38 -11.93
C LEU A 197 -9.53 -8.94 -13.14
N THR A 198 -9.20 -8.05 -14.09
CA THR A 198 -8.57 -8.43 -15.37
C THR A 198 -7.11 -8.01 -15.45
N LYS A 199 -6.74 -6.94 -14.76
CA LYS A 199 -5.37 -6.40 -14.75
C LYS A 199 -4.66 -6.79 -13.46
N ILE A 200 -4.03 -7.97 -13.46
CA ILE A 200 -3.37 -8.55 -12.28
C ILE A 200 -1.93 -8.93 -12.64
N VAL A 201 -1.02 -8.67 -11.74
CA VAL A 201 0.38 -9.16 -11.78
C VAL A 201 0.71 -9.78 -10.43
N THR A 202 1.30 -10.96 -10.44
CA THR A 202 1.76 -11.67 -9.25
C THR A 202 3.29 -11.70 -9.21
N ILE A 203 3.86 -11.31 -8.07
CA ILE A 203 5.29 -11.38 -7.77
C ILE A 203 5.50 -12.50 -6.75
N LEU A 204 6.30 -13.52 -7.14
CA LEU A 204 6.56 -14.74 -6.37
C LEU A 204 7.86 -14.68 -5.59
#